data_9b87fd479bb207b6c6b43e180a5570ce
#
_entry.id   9b87fd479bb207b6c6b43e180a5570ce
#
_cell.length_a   1.000
_cell.length_b   1.000
_cell.length_c   1.000
_cell.angle_alpha   90.00
_cell.angle_beta   90.00
_cell.angle_gamma   90.00
#
_symmetry.space_group_name_H-M   'P 1'
#
loop_
_entity.id
_entity.type
_entity.pdbx_description
1 polymer ?
#
loop_
_entity_poly.entity_id
_entity_poly.type
_entity_poly.pdbx_seq_one_letter_code
_entity_poly.pdbx_strand_id
1 'polypeptide(L)'
;RGAVYGNWDRLVLYSPEGERFGAPYYRERLTEAERAYLAALPETLELDFAGKRVLCYHGRFSIDRVVTPMFNNERENVEAAMYRFGPHDVTIMGDAHHPFLLTHQGRFLMNTGAVGNPCDRIPQASYLILHERGGAFSSEHVRVPYDLARAVSLALHAPDLPMLETYIRETITAVYSRSYKPKAPARSPWEDLPLPVYEAYASARGLGQALSSILAEQMRDLPAKSVCLLGVAGGNGLAFAATLPYAQILGVDVSEAYLAACRARFPQLGDRLSLLRLDLRDPGARLPHAELVLADLLLEYTGLAAFVRQI
;
A
#
# COMPACT_ATOMS: atom_id res chain seq x y z
N ARG A 1 -7.65 22.97 21.40
CA ARG A 1 -7.52 21.87 20.43
C ARG A 1 -8.83 21.78 19.65
N GLY A 2 -8.79 21.70 18.33
CA GLY A 2 -9.96 21.56 17.48
C GLY A 2 -9.75 20.47 16.45
N ALA A 3 -10.84 19.94 15.92
CA ALA A 3 -10.87 19.00 14.83
C ALA A 3 -11.94 19.42 13.82
N VAL A 4 -11.76 19.08 12.58
CA VAL A 4 -12.74 19.27 11.53
C VAL A 4 -13.26 17.92 11.03
N TYR A 5 -14.46 17.93 10.54
CA TYR A 5 -15.16 16.78 10.01
C TYR A 5 -14.59 16.31 8.68
N GLY A 6 -14.26 15.02 8.56
CA GLY A 6 -13.72 14.43 7.35
C GLY A 6 -14.75 13.68 6.50
N ASN A 7 -14.37 13.34 5.27
CA ASN A 7 -15.21 12.57 4.36
C ASN A 7 -15.52 11.16 4.90
N TRP A 8 -14.56 10.52 5.57
CA TRP A 8 -14.75 9.20 6.19
C TRP A 8 -15.68 9.25 7.41
N ASP A 9 -15.64 10.33 8.23
CA ASP A 9 -16.59 10.50 9.34
C ASP A 9 -18.02 10.46 8.81
N ARG A 10 -18.29 11.12 7.68
CA ARG A 10 -19.59 11.13 7.03
C ARG A 10 -19.98 9.76 6.47
N LEU A 11 -19.05 9.07 5.79
CA LEU A 11 -19.28 7.73 5.24
C LEU A 11 -19.65 6.74 6.36
N VAL A 12 -18.91 6.79 7.47
CA VAL A 12 -19.14 5.92 8.62
C VAL A 12 -20.47 6.21 9.31
N LEU A 13 -20.83 7.48 9.48
CA LEU A 13 -22.01 7.86 10.26
C LEU A 13 -23.32 7.79 9.45
N TYR A 14 -23.33 8.22 8.19
CA TYR A 14 -24.58 8.57 7.52
C TYR A 14 -24.76 8.02 6.10
N SER A 15 -23.74 7.47 5.47
CA SER A 15 -23.83 7.21 4.04
C SER A 15 -24.09 5.74 3.71
N PRO A 16 -25.17 5.43 2.98
CA PRO A 16 -25.35 4.11 2.36
C PRO A 16 -24.23 3.76 1.38
N GLU A 17 -23.63 4.76 0.74
CA GLU A 17 -22.45 4.55 -0.14
C GLU A 17 -21.24 4.03 0.64
N GLY A 18 -21.13 4.34 1.93
CA GLY A 18 -20.09 3.84 2.80
C GLY A 18 -20.08 2.32 2.95
N GLU A 19 -21.22 1.65 2.73
CA GLU A 19 -21.30 0.19 2.87
C GLU A 19 -20.36 -0.54 1.91
N ARG A 20 -20.22 -0.08 0.67
CA ARG A 20 -19.28 -0.63 -0.31
C ARG A 20 -17.81 -0.45 0.06
N PHE A 21 -17.51 0.48 0.96
CA PHE A 21 -16.16 0.76 1.48
C PHE A 21 -15.93 0.18 2.88
N GLY A 22 -16.91 -0.58 3.40
CA GLY A 22 -16.82 -1.21 4.71
C GLY A 22 -17.12 -0.28 5.91
N ALA A 23 -17.86 0.81 5.71
CA ALA A 23 -18.26 1.70 6.78
C ALA A 23 -18.97 1.00 7.97
N PRO A 24 -19.80 -0.05 7.77
CA PRO A 24 -20.39 -0.80 8.88
C PRO A 24 -19.35 -1.35 9.87
N TYR A 25 -18.24 -1.88 9.36
CA TYR A 25 -17.14 -2.40 10.19
C TYR A 25 -16.63 -1.37 11.20
N TYR A 26 -16.45 -0.12 10.77
CA TYR A 26 -16.02 0.97 11.65
C TYR A 26 -17.14 1.45 12.54
N ARG A 27 -18.35 1.61 12.00
CA ARG A 27 -19.53 2.09 12.76
C ARG A 27 -19.88 1.20 13.94
N GLU A 28 -19.79 -0.11 13.77
CA GLU A 28 -20.08 -1.09 14.81
C GLU A 28 -19.06 -1.08 15.94
N ARG A 29 -17.84 -0.63 15.66
CA ARG A 29 -16.75 -0.52 16.66
C ARG A 29 -16.71 0.81 17.39
N LEU A 30 -17.50 1.79 16.97
CA LEU A 30 -17.64 3.08 17.64
C LEU A 30 -18.73 2.99 18.72
N THR A 31 -18.41 3.48 19.91
CA THR A 31 -19.39 3.72 20.96
C THR A 31 -20.36 4.83 20.56
N GLU A 32 -21.49 4.94 21.27
CA GLU A 32 -22.45 6.02 21.05
C GLU A 32 -21.82 7.40 21.29
N ALA A 33 -21.00 7.53 22.32
CA ALA A 33 -20.29 8.77 22.63
C ALA A 33 -19.30 9.17 21.52
N GLU A 34 -18.58 8.22 20.94
CA GLU A 34 -17.66 8.48 19.82
C GLU A 34 -18.43 8.88 18.55
N ARG A 35 -19.53 8.22 18.26
CA ARG A 35 -20.40 8.64 17.15
C ARG A 35 -20.95 10.04 17.34
N ALA A 36 -21.42 10.37 18.55
CA ALA A 36 -21.89 11.70 18.89
C ALA A 36 -20.78 12.76 18.75
N TYR A 37 -19.56 12.43 19.20
CA TYR A 37 -18.38 13.30 19.02
C TYR A 37 -18.10 13.58 17.55
N LEU A 38 -18.01 12.53 16.71
CA LEU A 38 -17.76 12.70 15.27
C LEU A 38 -18.88 13.49 14.60
N ALA A 39 -20.14 13.25 14.96
CA ALA A 39 -21.29 13.97 14.42
C ALA A 39 -21.30 15.47 14.77
N ALA A 40 -20.69 15.84 15.89
CA ALA A 40 -20.61 17.21 16.37
C ALA A 40 -19.41 18.01 15.82
N LEU A 41 -18.50 17.38 15.07
CA LEU A 41 -17.35 18.05 14.49
C LEU A 41 -17.79 19.13 13.49
N PRO A 42 -17.20 20.34 13.53
CA PRO A 42 -17.46 21.37 12.54
C PRO A 42 -16.85 21.03 11.18
N GLU A 43 -17.42 21.56 10.09
CA GLU A 43 -16.87 21.42 8.75
C GLU A 43 -15.58 22.22 8.57
N THR A 44 -15.49 23.37 9.26
CA THR A 44 -14.36 24.29 9.19
C THR A 44 -13.89 24.68 10.58
N LEU A 45 -12.60 25.01 10.66
CA LEU A 45 -12.00 25.66 11.83
C LEU A 45 -11.27 26.91 11.35
N GLU A 46 -11.65 28.05 11.90
CA GLU A 46 -10.99 29.33 11.64
C GLU A 46 -10.17 29.74 12.86
N LEU A 47 -9.01 30.33 12.61
CA LEU A 47 -8.13 30.87 13.65
C LEU A 47 -7.31 32.05 13.11
N ASP A 48 -6.92 32.94 13.99
CA ASP A 48 -5.94 33.99 13.70
C ASP A 48 -4.56 33.51 14.16
N PHE A 49 -3.59 33.52 13.24
CA PHE A 49 -2.24 33.12 13.53
C PHE A 49 -1.24 34.02 12.84
N ALA A 50 -0.32 34.63 13.58
CA ALA A 50 0.69 35.57 13.08
C ALA A 50 0.08 36.69 12.21
N GLY A 51 -1.05 37.26 12.61
CA GLY A 51 -1.77 38.31 11.89
C GLY A 51 -2.44 37.85 10.60
N LYS A 52 -2.55 36.54 10.37
CA LYS A 52 -3.22 35.93 9.20
C LYS A 52 -4.48 35.19 9.63
N ARG A 53 -5.54 35.33 8.81
CA ARG A 53 -6.72 34.52 8.95
C ARG A 53 -6.47 33.17 8.31
N VAL A 54 -6.53 32.11 9.12
CA VAL A 54 -6.27 30.73 8.72
C VAL A 54 -7.58 29.96 8.76
N LEU A 55 -7.92 29.32 7.66
CA LEU A 55 -9.03 28.39 7.53
C LEU A 55 -8.48 26.95 7.45
N CYS A 56 -9.05 26.04 8.25
CA CYS A 56 -8.81 24.61 8.14
C CYS A 56 -10.11 23.89 7.77
N TYR A 57 -10.05 22.99 6.80
CA TYR A 57 -11.14 22.08 6.45
C TYR A 57 -10.58 20.78 5.87
N HIS A 58 -11.36 19.68 5.87
CA HIS A 58 -10.85 18.43 5.33
C HIS A 58 -10.94 18.36 3.80
N GLY A 59 -12.05 18.75 3.20
CA GLY A 59 -12.38 18.53 1.80
C GLY A 59 -13.41 17.42 1.62
N ARG A 60 -13.94 17.30 0.40
CA ARG A 60 -14.93 16.29 0.02
C ARG A 60 -14.57 15.69 -1.32
N PHE A 61 -14.04 14.50 -1.31
CA PHE A 61 -13.61 13.77 -2.51
C PHE A 61 -14.67 13.71 -3.64
N SER A 62 -15.96 13.64 -3.29
CA SER A 62 -17.05 13.55 -4.28
C SER A 62 -17.50 14.86 -4.88
N ILE A 63 -17.15 15.99 -4.27
CA ILE A 63 -17.65 17.32 -4.66
C ILE A 63 -16.50 18.22 -5.08
N ASP A 64 -15.36 18.11 -4.43
CA ASP A 64 -14.17 18.90 -4.70
C ASP A 64 -13.18 18.10 -5.51
N ARG A 65 -12.67 18.71 -6.56
CA ARG A 65 -11.51 18.14 -7.22
C ARG A 65 -10.35 18.20 -6.24
N VAL A 66 -9.78 17.04 -5.95
CA VAL A 66 -8.60 16.96 -5.09
C VAL A 66 -7.44 17.64 -5.78
N VAL A 67 -6.99 18.76 -5.21
CA VAL A 67 -5.85 19.52 -5.72
C VAL A 67 -4.57 18.87 -5.20
N THR A 68 -3.68 18.53 -6.10
CA THR A 68 -2.31 18.10 -5.78
C THR A 68 -1.32 18.79 -6.70
N PRO A 69 -0.02 18.87 -6.36
CA PRO A 69 0.99 19.42 -7.27
C PRO A 69 1.09 18.68 -8.60
N MET A 70 0.60 17.43 -8.67
CA MET A 70 0.72 16.58 -9.85
C MET A 70 -0.51 16.58 -10.75
N PHE A 71 -1.68 16.89 -10.20
CA PHE A 71 -2.93 16.97 -10.98
C PHE A 71 -3.95 17.89 -10.31
N ASN A 72 -4.90 18.37 -11.10
CA ASN A 72 -5.93 19.33 -10.68
C ASN A 72 -5.34 20.61 -10.03
N ASN A 73 -4.11 20.99 -10.40
CA ASN A 73 -3.44 22.19 -9.91
C ASN A 73 -3.65 23.40 -10.84
N GLU A 74 -4.55 23.28 -11.79
CA GLU A 74 -4.96 24.40 -12.63
C GLU A 74 -5.57 25.50 -11.76
N ARG A 75 -5.39 26.74 -12.22
CA ARG A 75 -5.80 27.95 -11.50
C ARG A 75 -7.21 27.85 -10.93
N GLU A 76 -8.17 27.40 -11.73
CA GLU A 76 -9.58 27.33 -11.35
C GLU A 76 -9.84 26.36 -10.20
N ASN A 77 -9.14 25.22 -10.16
CA ASN A 77 -9.27 24.24 -9.09
C ASN A 77 -8.62 24.74 -7.80
N VAL A 78 -7.46 25.41 -7.90
CA VAL A 78 -6.78 26.03 -6.77
C VAL A 78 -7.64 27.13 -6.17
N GLU A 79 -8.22 28.00 -7.00
CA GLU A 79 -9.15 29.05 -6.57
C GLU A 79 -10.41 28.47 -5.91
N ALA A 80 -11.00 27.42 -6.48
CA ALA A 80 -12.15 26.75 -5.90
C ALA A 80 -11.84 26.16 -4.50
N ALA A 81 -10.66 25.59 -4.30
CA ALA A 81 -10.24 25.10 -3.00
C ALA A 81 -9.95 26.23 -2.01
N MET A 82 -9.26 27.30 -2.45
CA MET A 82 -8.89 28.41 -1.59
C MET A 82 -10.07 29.25 -1.11
N TYR A 83 -11.07 29.46 -1.97
CA TYR A 83 -12.16 30.39 -1.72
C TYR A 83 -13.49 29.70 -1.37
N ARG A 84 -13.49 28.39 -1.19
CA ARG A 84 -14.69 27.61 -0.90
C ARG A 84 -15.53 28.18 0.24
N PHE A 85 -14.89 28.60 1.32
CA PHE A 85 -15.51 29.16 2.52
C PHE A 85 -15.22 30.66 2.70
N GLY A 86 -14.96 31.33 1.59
CA GLY A 86 -14.59 32.74 1.59
C GLY A 86 -13.08 32.99 1.60
N PRO A 87 -12.66 34.27 1.50
CA PRO A 87 -11.24 34.61 1.38
C PRO A 87 -10.52 34.55 2.72
N HIS A 88 -9.48 33.72 2.80
CA HIS A 88 -8.55 33.61 3.92
C HIS A 88 -7.12 33.82 3.44
N ASP A 89 -6.21 34.22 4.33
CA ASP A 89 -4.80 34.40 3.98
C ASP A 89 -4.11 33.05 3.81
N VAL A 90 -4.50 32.07 4.62
CA VAL A 90 -4.01 30.71 4.58
C VAL A 90 -5.20 29.73 4.61
N THR A 91 -5.26 28.85 3.66
CA THR A 91 -6.22 27.74 3.62
C THR A 91 -5.47 26.43 3.78
N ILE A 92 -5.84 25.64 4.80
CA ILE A 92 -5.25 24.34 5.10
C ILE A 92 -6.30 23.28 4.87
N MET A 93 -6.00 22.29 4.04
CA MET A 93 -6.90 21.19 3.71
C MET A 93 -6.28 19.81 3.96
N GLY A 94 -7.13 18.83 4.13
CA GLY A 94 -6.80 17.40 4.16
C GLY A 94 -7.10 16.70 2.84
N ASP A 95 -7.69 15.50 2.90
CA ASP A 95 -8.25 14.66 1.82
C ASP A 95 -7.27 14.21 0.72
N ALA A 96 -6.37 15.08 0.25
CA ALA A 96 -5.44 14.76 -0.83
C ALA A 96 -4.31 13.79 -0.44
N HIS A 97 -4.01 13.65 0.85
CA HIS A 97 -2.93 12.82 1.38
C HIS A 97 -1.52 13.13 0.82
N HIS A 98 -1.38 14.29 0.19
CA HIS A 98 -0.14 14.83 -0.36
C HIS A 98 0.20 16.13 0.36
N PRO A 99 1.31 16.22 1.10
CA PRO A 99 1.73 17.50 1.68
C PRO A 99 2.20 18.43 0.57
N PHE A 100 1.66 19.63 0.55
CA PHE A 100 2.05 20.67 -0.41
C PHE A 100 1.78 22.08 0.11
N LEU A 101 2.43 23.02 -0.52
CA LEU A 101 2.15 24.46 -0.40
C LEU A 101 2.05 25.05 -1.81
N LEU A 102 0.93 25.66 -2.11
CA LEU A 102 0.69 26.45 -3.31
C LEU A 102 0.41 27.90 -2.93
N THR A 103 0.81 28.82 -3.78
CA THR A 103 0.53 30.26 -3.62
C THR A 103 -0.29 30.77 -4.78
N HIS A 104 -1.30 31.59 -4.46
CA HIS A 104 -2.10 32.25 -5.45
C HIS A 104 -2.53 33.62 -4.94
N GLN A 105 -2.27 34.68 -5.68
CA GLN A 105 -2.63 36.08 -5.34
C GLN A 105 -2.22 36.47 -3.91
N GLY A 106 -1.00 36.09 -3.47
CA GLY A 106 -0.48 36.41 -2.15
C GLY A 106 -1.08 35.58 -1.00
N ARG A 107 -1.90 34.57 -1.28
CA ARG A 107 -2.53 33.65 -0.34
C ARG A 107 -1.91 32.26 -0.45
N PHE A 108 -2.11 31.45 0.58
CA PHE A 108 -1.53 30.11 0.66
C PHE A 108 -2.63 29.05 0.67
N LEU A 109 -2.45 28.02 -0.15
CA LEU A 109 -3.17 26.75 -0.06
C LEU A 109 -2.19 25.66 0.37
N MET A 110 -2.46 25.00 1.48
CA MET A 110 -1.60 23.97 2.04
C MET A 110 -2.38 22.69 2.26
N ASN A 111 -1.71 21.56 2.10
CA ASN A 111 -2.21 20.27 2.54
C ASN A 111 -1.27 19.66 3.56
N THR A 112 -1.82 19.12 4.64
CA THR A 112 -1.02 18.55 5.74
C THR A 112 -0.36 17.23 5.38
N GLY A 113 -0.76 16.60 4.27
CA GLY A 113 -0.49 15.20 3.99
C GLY A 113 -1.35 14.27 4.85
N ALA A 114 -0.86 13.10 5.16
CA ALA A 114 -1.58 12.11 5.95
C ALA A 114 -0.70 11.47 7.02
N VAL A 115 -1.27 11.24 8.19
CA VAL A 115 -0.58 10.51 9.27
C VAL A 115 -0.60 9.00 9.02
N GLY A 116 -1.72 8.46 8.54
CA GLY A 116 -1.91 7.01 8.42
C GLY A 116 -1.94 6.46 6.99
N ASN A 117 -2.12 7.31 5.98
CA ASN A 117 -2.25 6.87 4.59
C ASN A 117 -1.65 7.90 3.62
N PRO A 118 -0.34 8.12 3.61
CA PRO A 118 0.31 8.99 2.62
C PRO A 118 0.12 8.42 1.20
N CYS A 119 -0.05 9.32 0.22
CA CYS A 119 -0.25 8.95 -1.19
C CYS A 119 0.74 9.62 -2.15
N ASP A 120 1.88 10.04 -1.65
CA ASP A 120 2.92 10.79 -2.37
C ASP A 120 4.22 10.00 -2.58
N ARG A 121 4.15 8.67 -2.47
CA ARG A 121 5.25 7.71 -2.62
C ARG A 121 6.31 7.78 -1.53
N ILE A 122 5.99 8.43 -0.40
CA ILE A 122 6.85 8.47 0.77
C ILE A 122 6.06 7.84 1.94
N PRO A 123 6.33 6.57 2.31
CA PRO A 123 5.56 5.87 3.33
C PRO A 123 5.97 6.33 4.75
N GLN A 124 5.78 7.61 5.01
CA GLN A 124 6.03 8.27 6.29
C GLN A 124 4.83 9.14 6.64
N ALA A 125 4.46 9.18 7.91
CA ALA A 125 3.45 10.10 8.40
C ALA A 125 3.84 11.55 8.09
N SER A 126 2.85 12.39 7.78
CA SER A 126 3.07 13.80 7.49
C SER A 126 2.13 14.67 8.30
N TYR A 127 2.65 15.80 8.78
CA TYR A 127 1.87 16.89 9.37
C TYR A 127 2.50 18.25 9.07
N LEU A 128 1.75 19.31 9.30
CA LEU A 128 2.13 20.68 9.04
C LEU A 128 2.30 21.44 10.35
N ILE A 129 3.40 22.19 10.48
CA ILE A 129 3.62 23.15 11.56
C ILE A 129 3.56 24.56 10.98
N LEU A 130 2.83 25.44 11.63
CA LEU A 130 2.87 26.87 11.38
C LEU A 130 3.78 27.52 12.43
N HIS A 131 4.67 28.39 11.99
CA HIS A 131 5.60 29.11 12.84
C HIS A 131 5.31 30.61 12.80
N GLU A 132 5.42 31.24 13.97
CA GLU A 132 5.46 32.69 14.12
C GLU A 132 6.77 33.04 14.77
N ARG A 133 7.54 33.94 14.13
CA ARG A 133 8.80 34.45 14.67
C ARG A 133 8.90 35.94 14.34
N GLY A 134 8.75 36.77 15.38
CA GLY A 134 8.88 38.23 15.24
C GLY A 134 7.89 38.83 14.24
N GLY A 135 6.66 38.36 14.21
CA GLY A 135 5.62 38.76 13.27
C GLY A 135 5.69 38.10 11.89
N ALA A 136 6.74 37.32 11.60
CA ALA A 136 6.86 36.58 10.36
C ALA A 136 6.16 35.23 10.43
N PHE A 137 5.35 34.93 9.41
CA PHE A 137 4.69 33.64 9.21
C PHE A 137 5.57 32.72 8.37
N SER A 138 5.72 31.47 8.79
CA SER A 138 6.29 30.40 7.98
C SER A 138 5.62 29.08 8.27
N SER A 139 5.85 28.08 7.41
CA SER A 139 5.28 26.74 7.56
C SER A 139 6.33 25.67 7.30
N GLU A 140 6.17 24.51 7.93
CA GLU A 140 7.06 23.36 7.79
C GLU A 140 6.23 22.09 7.66
N HIS A 141 6.49 21.28 6.60
CA HIS A 141 5.99 19.91 6.50
C HIS A 141 6.97 18.96 7.15
N VAL A 142 6.51 18.26 8.17
CA VAL A 142 7.33 17.29 8.92
C VAL A 142 6.99 15.89 8.48
N ARG A 143 8.02 15.05 8.29
CA ARG A 143 7.88 13.62 8.00
C ARG A 143 8.35 12.81 9.19
N VAL A 144 7.53 11.82 9.57
CA VAL A 144 7.83 10.92 10.68
C VAL A 144 7.80 9.48 10.17
N PRO A 145 8.94 8.78 10.20
CA PRO A 145 8.94 7.35 9.92
C PRO A 145 8.16 6.59 11.00
N TYR A 146 7.51 5.50 10.61
CA TYR A 146 6.84 4.58 11.53
C TYR A 146 7.11 3.13 11.10
N ASP A 147 6.84 2.20 11.99
CA ASP A 147 7.05 0.78 11.77
C ASP A 147 6.01 0.22 10.78
N LEU A 148 6.36 0.22 9.50
CA LEU A 148 5.53 -0.29 8.41
C LEU A 148 5.25 -1.79 8.56
N ALA A 149 6.24 -2.58 8.98
CA ALA A 149 6.10 -4.01 9.14
C ALA A 149 5.07 -4.33 10.22
N ARG A 150 5.14 -3.61 11.35
CA ARG A 150 4.15 -3.73 12.42
C ARG A 150 2.75 -3.31 11.97
N ALA A 151 2.62 -2.21 11.22
CA ALA A 151 1.32 -1.75 10.71
C ALA A 151 0.68 -2.80 9.79
N VAL A 152 1.45 -3.39 8.89
CA VAL A 152 1.01 -4.48 8.01
C VAL A 152 0.66 -5.73 8.81
N SER A 153 1.51 -6.13 9.76
CA SER A 153 1.24 -7.30 10.62
C SER A 153 -0.07 -7.15 11.39
N LEU A 154 -0.33 -5.98 11.99
CA LEU A 154 -1.59 -5.72 12.70
C LEU A 154 -2.80 -5.83 11.77
N ALA A 155 -2.70 -5.32 10.54
CA ALA A 155 -3.78 -5.42 9.56
C ALA A 155 -4.05 -6.88 9.14
N LEU A 156 -3.01 -7.68 8.97
CA LEU A 156 -3.12 -9.10 8.63
C LEU A 156 -3.81 -9.92 9.74
N HIS A 157 -3.65 -9.53 11.00
CA HIS A 157 -4.35 -10.14 12.13
C HIS A 157 -5.80 -9.64 12.32
N ALA A 158 -6.27 -8.75 11.45
CA ALA A 158 -7.64 -8.28 11.40
C ALA A 158 -8.30 -8.70 10.06
N PRO A 159 -8.63 -9.99 9.86
CA PRO A 159 -9.07 -10.54 8.57
C PRO A 159 -10.36 -9.90 8.03
N ASP A 160 -11.20 -9.37 8.91
CA ASP A 160 -12.45 -8.67 8.56
C ASP A 160 -12.22 -7.19 8.23
N LEU A 161 -10.97 -6.70 8.26
CA LEU A 161 -10.67 -5.32 7.93
C LEU A 161 -11.07 -5.01 6.48
N PRO A 162 -11.98 -4.07 6.24
CA PRO A 162 -12.40 -3.71 4.89
C PRO A 162 -11.23 -3.19 4.06
N MET A 163 -11.19 -3.57 2.79
CA MET A 163 -10.15 -3.18 1.85
C MET A 163 -8.71 -3.51 2.34
N LEU A 164 -8.54 -4.63 3.04
CA LEU A 164 -7.27 -5.05 3.62
C LEU A 164 -6.11 -4.97 2.60
N GLU A 165 -6.30 -5.53 1.41
CA GLU A 165 -5.28 -5.51 0.34
C GLU A 165 -4.91 -4.07 -0.06
N THR A 166 -5.91 -3.21 -0.23
CA THR A 166 -5.71 -1.79 -0.54
C THR A 166 -4.94 -1.09 0.57
N TYR A 167 -5.35 -1.32 1.83
CA TYR A 167 -4.68 -0.75 2.99
C TYR A 167 -3.19 -1.14 3.06
N ILE A 168 -2.88 -2.41 2.90
CA ILE A 168 -1.49 -2.89 2.96
C ILE A 168 -0.66 -2.31 1.81
N ARG A 169 -1.20 -2.33 0.59
CA ARG A 169 -0.53 -1.76 -0.58
C ARG A 169 -0.24 -0.27 -0.40
N GLU A 170 -1.24 0.51 -0.01
CA GLU A 170 -1.09 1.95 0.21
C GLU A 170 -0.12 2.24 1.36
N THR A 171 -0.13 1.43 2.42
CA THR A 171 0.81 1.56 3.55
C THR A 171 2.26 1.38 3.12
N ILE A 172 2.54 0.36 2.30
CA ILE A 172 3.91 0.04 1.87
C ILE A 172 4.40 1.00 0.79
N THR A 173 3.54 1.32 -0.19
CA THR A 173 3.97 2.05 -1.40
C THR A 173 3.73 3.55 -1.32
N ALA A 174 2.87 4.00 -0.40
CA ALA A 174 2.34 5.36 -0.36
C ALA A 174 1.78 5.80 -1.73
N VAL A 175 1.11 4.89 -2.44
CA VAL A 175 0.45 5.14 -3.73
C VAL A 175 -1.04 4.87 -3.60
N TYR A 176 -1.86 5.85 -3.93
CA TYR A 176 -3.31 5.70 -3.95
C TYR A 176 -3.74 4.60 -4.91
N SER A 177 -4.42 3.59 -4.42
CA SER A 177 -4.75 2.39 -5.20
C SER A 177 -6.26 2.06 -5.27
N ARG A 178 -7.12 2.84 -4.63
CA ARG A 178 -8.58 2.56 -4.52
C ARG A 178 -9.33 2.62 -5.84
N SER A 179 -8.83 3.32 -6.82
CA SER A 179 -9.36 3.36 -8.17
C SER A 179 -8.73 2.30 -9.10
N TYR A 180 -7.62 1.72 -8.68
CA TYR A 180 -6.95 0.67 -9.41
C TYR A 180 -7.38 -0.69 -8.86
N LYS A 181 -8.32 -1.33 -9.53
CA LYS A 181 -8.53 -2.77 -9.39
C LYS A 181 -7.71 -3.44 -10.49
N PRO A 182 -6.53 -3.98 -10.20
CA PRO A 182 -5.94 -4.92 -11.12
C PRO A 182 -6.96 -6.05 -11.25
N LYS A 183 -7.54 -6.18 -12.44
CA LYS A 183 -8.28 -7.38 -12.78
C LYS A 183 -7.23 -8.47 -12.78
N ALA A 184 -7.20 -9.30 -11.74
CA ALA A 184 -6.36 -10.50 -11.77
C ALA A 184 -6.67 -11.19 -13.10
N PRO A 185 -5.70 -11.46 -13.95
CA PRO A 185 -5.94 -12.14 -15.19
C PRO A 185 -6.66 -13.45 -14.85
N ALA A 186 -7.72 -13.78 -15.57
CA ALA A 186 -8.51 -14.99 -15.35
C ALA A 186 -7.62 -16.25 -15.41
N ARG A 187 -6.50 -16.15 -16.10
CA ARG A 187 -5.41 -17.13 -16.20
C ARG A 187 -4.07 -16.42 -16.04
N SER A 188 -3.11 -17.07 -15.40
CA SER A 188 -1.76 -16.52 -15.29
C SER A 188 -1.10 -16.49 -16.68
N PRO A 189 -0.50 -15.38 -17.12
CA PRO A 189 0.23 -15.33 -18.38
C PRO A 189 1.41 -16.33 -18.41
N TRP A 190 1.88 -16.77 -17.26
CA TRP A 190 2.99 -17.70 -17.10
C TRP A 190 2.61 -19.16 -17.37
N GLU A 191 1.31 -19.51 -17.35
CA GLU A 191 0.87 -20.87 -17.65
C GLU A 191 1.12 -21.27 -19.11
N ASP A 192 1.04 -20.31 -20.01
CA ASP A 192 1.15 -20.54 -21.45
C ASP A 192 2.51 -20.07 -22.02
N LEU A 193 3.32 -19.36 -21.23
CA LEU A 193 4.61 -18.85 -21.68
C LEU A 193 5.66 -19.98 -21.67
N PRO A 194 6.28 -20.33 -22.82
CA PRO A 194 7.36 -21.31 -22.84
C PRO A 194 8.56 -20.86 -21.97
N LEU A 195 9.12 -21.78 -21.18
CA LEU A 195 10.25 -21.47 -20.28
C LEU A 195 11.44 -20.77 -20.98
N PRO A 196 11.88 -21.18 -22.19
CA PRO A 196 12.96 -20.48 -22.88
C PRO A 196 12.65 -19.01 -23.21
N VAL A 197 11.39 -18.69 -23.46
CA VAL A 197 10.96 -17.29 -23.71
C VAL A 197 11.04 -16.46 -22.43
N TYR A 198 10.57 -17.03 -21.32
CA TYR A 198 10.71 -16.40 -20.00
C TYR A 198 12.17 -16.14 -19.65
N GLU A 199 13.03 -17.15 -19.80
CA GLU A 199 14.45 -17.05 -19.47
C GLU A 199 15.19 -16.05 -20.37
N ALA A 200 14.88 -16.03 -21.66
CA ALA A 200 15.45 -15.03 -22.59
C ALA A 200 15.03 -13.59 -22.18
N TYR A 201 13.77 -13.40 -21.83
CA TYR A 201 13.27 -12.12 -21.35
C TYR A 201 13.95 -11.69 -20.03
N ALA A 202 14.02 -12.59 -19.05
CA ALA A 202 14.64 -12.34 -17.77
C ALA A 202 16.14 -12.02 -17.91
N SER A 203 16.85 -12.74 -18.79
CA SER A 203 18.26 -12.51 -19.10
C SER A 203 18.49 -11.16 -19.77
N ALA A 204 17.71 -10.81 -20.80
CA ALA A 204 17.84 -9.55 -21.54
C ALA A 204 17.61 -8.30 -20.66
N ARG A 205 16.89 -8.44 -19.56
CA ARG A 205 16.60 -7.37 -18.60
C ARG A 205 17.49 -7.40 -17.35
N GLY A 206 18.40 -8.34 -17.22
CA GLY A 206 19.19 -8.58 -16.00
C GLY A 206 18.31 -9.05 -14.80
N LEU A 207 17.04 -9.34 -15.05
CA LEU A 207 16.06 -9.70 -14.00
C LEU A 207 16.45 -11.03 -13.34
N GLY A 208 16.86 -12.03 -14.09
CA GLY A 208 17.24 -13.34 -13.56
C GLY A 208 18.44 -13.25 -12.61
N GLN A 209 19.42 -12.41 -12.91
CA GLN A 209 20.58 -12.17 -12.05
C GLN A 209 20.17 -11.42 -10.76
N ALA A 210 19.39 -10.36 -10.90
CA ALA A 210 18.90 -9.58 -9.76
C ALA A 210 18.07 -10.46 -8.81
N LEU A 211 17.12 -11.24 -9.34
CA LEU A 211 16.29 -12.16 -8.58
C LEU A 211 17.13 -13.23 -7.85
N SER A 212 18.12 -13.80 -8.55
CA SER A 212 19.03 -14.79 -7.93
C SER A 212 19.84 -14.19 -6.80
N SER A 213 20.29 -12.93 -6.92
CA SER A 213 21.03 -12.24 -5.87
C SER A 213 20.14 -11.95 -4.65
N ILE A 214 18.91 -11.49 -4.87
CA ILE A 214 17.93 -11.21 -3.80
C ILE A 214 17.60 -12.50 -3.05
N LEU A 215 17.23 -13.56 -3.75
CA LEU A 215 16.92 -14.85 -3.13
C LEU A 215 18.12 -15.42 -2.34
N ALA A 216 19.33 -15.28 -2.86
CA ALA A 216 20.54 -15.71 -2.18
C ALA A 216 20.80 -14.92 -0.89
N GLU A 217 20.58 -13.60 -0.89
CA GLU A 217 20.70 -12.74 0.28
C GLU A 217 19.65 -13.12 1.34
N GLN A 218 18.40 -13.22 0.96
CA GLN A 218 17.30 -13.60 1.86
C GLN A 218 17.55 -14.98 2.52
N MET A 219 17.95 -15.98 1.74
CA MET A 219 18.25 -17.32 2.27
C MET A 219 19.49 -17.35 3.17
N ARG A 220 20.45 -16.45 2.97
CA ARG A 220 21.64 -16.35 3.83
C ARG A 220 21.32 -15.66 5.15
N ASP A 221 20.50 -14.61 5.10
CA ASP A 221 20.24 -13.74 6.25
C ASP A 221 19.12 -14.29 7.14
N LEU A 222 18.29 -15.19 6.62
CA LEU A 222 17.15 -15.80 7.32
C LEU A 222 17.38 -17.31 7.50
N PRO A 223 18.09 -17.74 8.55
CA PRO A 223 18.38 -19.16 8.77
C PRO A 223 17.10 -19.96 9.03
N ALA A 224 16.94 -21.06 8.29
CA ALA A 224 15.80 -21.96 8.40
C ALA A 224 16.21 -23.40 8.07
N LYS A 225 15.43 -24.39 8.50
CA LYS A 225 15.65 -25.80 8.16
C LYS A 225 14.94 -26.22 6.88
N SER A 226 13.90 -25.48 6.50
CA SER A 226 13.14 -25.70 5.28
C SER A 226 12.83 -24.38 4.59
N VAL A 227 12.82 -24.39 3.25
CA VAL A 227 12.51 -23.22 2.43
C VAL A 227 11.45 -23.56 1.38
N CYS A 228 10.51 -22.65 1.18
CA CYS A 228 9.54 -22.70 0.10
C CYS A 228 9.80 -21.52 -0.86
N LEU A 229 10.05 -21.85 -2.12
CA LEU A 229 10.26 -20.88 -3.21
C LEU A 229 8.99 -20.82 -4.05
N LEU A 230 8.26 -19.72 -3.95
CA LEU A 230 7.04 -19.49 -4.69
C LEU A 230 7.35 -18.81 -6.04
N GLY A 231 6.79 -19.36 -7.14
CA GLY A 231 7.13 -18.91 -8.49
C GLY A 231 8.53 -19.37 -8.88
N VAL A 232 8.85 -20.65 -8.60
CA VAL A 232 10.20 -21.22 -8.81
C VAL A 232 10.63 -21.23 -10.28
N ALA A 233 9.70 -21.06 -11.21
CA ALA A 233 9.94 -21.11 -12.67
C ALA A 233 10.79 -22.33 -13.09
N GLY A 234 11.86 -22.12 -13.86
CA GLY A 234 12.81 -23.16 -14.28
C GLY A 234 13.92 -23.44 -13.24
N GLY A 235 13.78 -22.94 -12.00
CA GLY A 235 14.75 -23.17 -10.93
C GLY A 235 15.27 -21.91 -10.25
N ASN A 236 14.50 -20.82 -10.23
CA ASN A 236 14.86 -19.59 -9.53
C ASN A 236 15.17 -19.91 -8.06
N GLY A 237 16.36 -19.50 -7.59
CA GLY A 237 16.83 -19.72 -6.23
C GLY A 237 17.30 -21.14 -5.92
N LEU A 238 16.94 -22.17 -6.69
CA LEU A 238 17.29 -23.57 -6.40
C LEU A 238 18.80 -23.83 -6.40
N ALA A 239 19.54 -23.18 -7.29
CA ALA A 239 20.99 -23.34 -7.34
C ALA A 239 21.66 -22.90 -6.05
N PHE A 240 21.20 -21.80 -5.44
CA PHE A 240 21.70 -21.32 -4.16
C PHE A 240 21.17 -22.15 -2.99
N ALA A 241 19.87 -22.47 -2.97
CA ALA A 241 19.28 -23.33 -1.94
C ALA A 241 19.99 -24.69 -1.84
N ALA A 242 20.49 -25.21 -2.98
CA ALA A 242 21.26 -26.46 -3.01
C ALA A 242 22.56 -26.39 -2.20
N THR A 243 23.15 -25.22 -2.03
CA THR A 243 24.40 -24.99 -1.27
C THR A 243 24.17 -24.85 0.23
N LEU A 244 22.92 -24.68 0.64
CA LEU A 244 22.56 -24.49 2.05
C LEU A 244 22.07 -25.81 2.69
N PRO A 245 22.17 -25.93 4.03
CA PRO A 245 21.85 -27.17 4.74
C PRO A 245 20.34 -27.35 4.98
N TYR A 246 19.51 -26.96 4.02
CA TYR A 246 18.07 -27.21 4.12
C TYR A 246 17.77 -28.71 4.10
N ALA A 247 16.98 -29.15 5.08
CA ALA A 247 16.46 -30.51 5.10
C ALA A 247 15.40 -30.73 4.03
N GLN A 248 14.64 -29.68 3.73
CA GLN A 248 13.59 -29.68 2.72
C GLN A 248 13.57 -28.36 1.93
N ILE A 249 13.45 -28.48 0.62
CA ILE A 249 13.27 -27.37 -0.34
C ILE A 249 11.98 -27.64 -1.09
N LEU A 250 11.03 -26.71 -1.02
CA LEU A 250 9.76 -26.78 -1.74
C LEU A 250 9.78 -25.74 -2.86
N GLY A 251 9.63 -26.18 -4.10
CA GLY A 251 9.44 -25.29 -5.24
C GLY A 251 7.97 -25.33 -5.68
N VAL A 252 7.34 -24.17 -5.75
CA VAL A 252 5.94 -24.02 -6.13
C VAL A 252 5.82 -23.20 -7.38
N ASP A 253 5.04 -23.68 -8.36
CA ASP A 253 4.72 -22.95 -9.59
C ASP A 253 3.35 -23.37 -10.13
N VAL A 254 2.74 -22.52 -10.94
CA VAL A 254 1.50 -22.82 -11.63
C VAL A 254 1.71 -23.67 -12.89
N SER A 255 2.92 -23.61 -13.45
CA SER A 255 3.29 -24.28 -14.71
C SER A 255 3.96 -25.63 -14.46
N GLU A 256 3.27 -26.73 -14.82
CA GLU A 256 3.86 -28.08 -14.74
C GLU A 256 5.11 -28.23 -15.62
N ALA A 257 5.14 -27.54 -16.78
CA ALA A 257 6.31 -27.55 -17.65
C ALA A 257 7.54 -26.95 -16.98
N TYR A 258 7.36 -25.87 -16.18
CA TYR A 258 8.44 -25.25 -15.43
C TYR A 258 8.95 -26.19 -14.31
N LEU A 259 8.04 -26.81 -13.59
CA LEU A 259 8.38 -27.78 -12.55
C LEU A 259 9.10 -29.00 -13.12
N ALA A 260 8.70 -29.48 -14.30
CA ALA A 260 9.41 -30.55 -15.00
C ALA A 260 10.86 -30.16 -15.34
N ALA A 261 11.06 -28.91 -15.79
CA ALA A 261 12.41 -28.38 -16.03
C ALA A 261 13.25 -28.31 -14.74
N CYS A 262 12.63 -27.92 -13.60
CA CYS A 262 13.32 -27.96 -12.30
C CYS A 262 13.79 -29.38 -11.94
N ARG A 263 12.93 -30.40 -12.09
CA ARG A 263 13.31 -31.79 -11.83
C ARG A 263 14.51 -32.22 -12.67
N ALA A 264 14.49 -31.86 -13.95
CA ALA A 264 15.56 -32.21 -14.89
C ALA A 264 16.89 -31.50 -14.58
N ARG A 265 16.82 -30.25 -14.13
CA ARG A 265 18.00 -29.39 -13.88
C ARG A 265 18.67 -29.63 -12.52
N PHE A 266 17.92 -30.10 -11.51
CA PHE A 266 18.39 -30.25 -10.13
C PHE A 266 18.27 -31.69 -9.61
N PRO A 267 18.69 -32.72 -10.35
CA PRO A 267 18.58 -34.12 -9.91
C PRO A 267 19.41 -34.38 -8.66
N GLN A 268 20.46 -33.59 -8.39
CA GLN A 268 21.31 -33.72 -7.21
C GLN A 268 20.62 -33.38 -5.89
N LEU A 269 19.48 -32.71 -5.93
CA LEU A 269 18.70 -32.41 -4.72
C LEU A 269 17.91 -33.63 -4.21
N GLY A 270 17.63 -34.61 -5.08
CA GLY A 270 16.96 -35.84 -4.71
C GLY A 270 15.71 -35.63 -3.86
N ASP A 271 15.59 -36.34 -2.76
CA ASP A 271 14.45 -36.26 -1.85
C ASP A 271 14.33 -34.97 -1.06
N ARG A 272 15.38 -34.13 -1.08
CA ARG A 272 15.33 -32.79 -0.48
C ARG A 272 14.44 -31.80 -1.26
N LEU A 273 14.21 -32.06 -2.54
CA LEU A 273 13.41 -31.18 -3.41
C LEU A 273 11.99 -31.75 -3.61
N SER A 274 11.02 -31.04 -3.14
CA SER A 274 9.61 -31.28 -3.48
C SER A 274 9.12 -30.18 -4.43
N LEU A 275 8.46 -30.56 -5.52
CA LEU A 275 7.91 -29.63 -6.50
C LEU A 275 6.40 -29.79 -6.54
N LEU A 276 5.69 -28.68 -6.32
CA LEU A 276 4.25 -28.66 -6.19
C LEU A 276 3.64 -27.69 -7.22
N ARG A 277 2.75 -28.23 -8.07
CA ARG A 277 1.90 -27.38 -8.90
C ARG A 277 0.77 -26.82 -8.06
N LEU A 278 0.72 -25.49 -7.90
CA LEU A 278 -0.30 -24.83 -7.09
C LEU A 278 -0.61 -23.43 -7.65
N ASP A 279 -1.88 -23.15 -7.85
CA ASP A 279 -2.34 -21.77 -8.11
C ASP A 279 -2.73 -21.12 -6.78
N LEU A 280 -1.92 -20.18 -6.32
CA LEU A 280 -2.16 -19.46 -5.07
C LEU A 280 -3.41 -18.58 -5.09
N ARG A 281 -4.01 -18.34 -6.27
CA ARG A 281 -5.29 -17.63 -6.40
C ARG A 281 -6.47 -18.52 -6.02
N ASP A 282 -6.30 -19.84 -6.08
CA ASP A 282 -7.33 -20.80 -5.68
C ASP A 282 -7.59 -20.68 -4.16
N PRO A 283 -8.81 -20.35 -3.73
CA PRO A 283 -9.16 -20.31 -2.31
C PRO A 283 -8.97 -21.66 -1.59
N GLY A 284 -9.00 -22.76 -2.32
CA GLY A 284 -8.76 -24.11 -1.82
C GLY A 284 -7.29 -24.51 -1.73
N ALA A 285 -6.39 -23.73 -2.33
CA ALA A 285 -4.96 -24.00 -2.28
C ALA A 285 -4.45 -24.07 -0.83
N ARG A 286 -3.47 -24.92 -0.58
CA ARG A 286 -2.80 -25.01 0.72
C ARG A 286 -1.32 -25.26 0.48
N LEU A 287 -0.49 -24.36 0.99
CA LEU A 287 0.96 -24.54 1.00
C LEU A 287 1.35 -25.53 2.11
N PRO A 288 2.21 -26.48 1.82
CA PRO A 288 2.89 -27.24 2.86
C PRO A 288 3.72 -26.31 3.76
N HIS A 289 3.84 -26.66 5.02
CA HIS A 289 4.60 -25.89 5.98
C HIS A 289 6.08 -25.80 5.58
N ALA A 290 6.64 -24.59 5.63
CA ALA A 290 8.06 -24.31 5.53
C ALA A 290 8.43 -23.21 6.54
N GLU A 291 9.64 -23.29 7.12
CA GLU A 291 10.11 -22.29 8.09
C GLU A 291 10.44 -20.93 7.40
N LEU A 292 10.80 -20.96 6.12
CA LEU A 292 11.06 -19.79 5.30
C LEU A 292 10.25 -19.87 4.00
N VAL A 293 9.47 -18.86 3.70
CA VAL A 293 8.71 -18.73 2.44
C VAL A 293 9.20 -17.49 1.69
N LEU A 294 9.67 -17.68 0.47
CA LEU A 294 10.16 -16.61 -0.40
C LEU A 294 9.26 -16.47 -1.62
N ALA A 295 8.84 -15.23 -1.90
CA ALA A 295 7.85 -14.91 -2.93
C ALA A 295 8.22 -13.64 -3.69
N ASP A 296 9.28 -13.69 -4.47
CA ASP A 296 9.75 -12.53 -5.23
C ASP A 296 9.00 -12.40 -6.56
N LEU A 297 8.50 -11.18 -6.87
CA LEU A 297 7.78 -10.83 -8.10
C LEU A 297 6.51 -11.68 -8.35
N LEU A 298 5.89 -12.22 -7.32
CA LEU A 298 4.72 -13.10 -7.43
C LEU A 298 3.42 -12.39 -7.08
N LEU A 299 3.44 -11.45 -6.13
CA LEU A 299 2.24 -10.79 -5.58
C LEU A 299 1.43 -10.03 -6.63
N GLU A 300 2.07 -9.52 -7.66
CA GLU A 300 1.41 -8.83 -8.77
C GLU A 300 0.49 -9.76 -9.60
N TYR A 301 0.74 -11.08 -9.56
CA TYR A 301 -0.05 -12.08 -10.28
C TYR A 301 -1.06 -12.79 -9.39
N THR A 302 -0.74 -13.02 -8.13
CA THR A 302 -1.61 -13.72 -7.18
C THR A 302 -2.58 -12.78 -6.48
N GLY A 303 -2.20 -11.53 -6.29
CA GLY A 303 -2.84 -10.60 -5.37
C GLY A 303 -2.49 -10.91 -3.91
N LEU A 304 -2.34 -9.85 -3.12
CA LEU A 304 -1.89 -9.97 -1.74
C LEU A 304 -2.86 -10.78 -0.86
N ALA A 305 -4.17 -10.59 -1.04
CA ALA A 305 -5.18 -11.30 -0.24
C ALA A 305 -5.19 -12.81 -0.50
N ALA A 306 -4.92 -13.25 -1.74
CA ALA A 306 -4.78 -14.67 -2.05
C ALA A 306 -3.50 -15.23 -1.43
N PHE A 307 -2.39 -14.50 -1.56
CA PHE A 307 -1.10 -14.89 -0.99
C PHE A 307 -1.14 -15.05 0.53
N VAL A 308 -1.67 -14.05 1.25
CA VAL A 308 -1.72 -14.06 2.73
C VAL A 308 -2.58 -15.21 3.28
N ARG A 309 -3.61 -15.66 2.55
CA ARG A 309 -4.38 -16.83 2.97
C ARG A 309 -3.60 -18.15 2.92
N GLN A 310 -2.46 -18.19 2.24
CA GLN A 310 -1.66 -19.41 2.02
C GLN A 310 -0.48 -19.53 2.96
N ILE A 311 0.02 -18.44 3.51
CA ILE A 311 1.11 -18.40 4.48
C ILE A 311 0.58 -18.14 5.89
#